data_818e529a89194729e4932bbd15b1d944
#
_entry.id   818e529a89194729e4932bbd15b1d944
#
_cell.length_a   1.000
_cell.length_b   1.000
_cell.length_c   1.000
_cell.angle_alpha   90.00
_cell.angle_beta   90.00
_cell.angle_gamma   90.00
#
_symmetry.space_group_name_H-M   'P 1'
#
loop_
_entity.id
_entity.type
_entity.pdbx_description
1 polymer ?
#
loop_
_entity_poly.entity_id
_entity_poly.type
_entity_poly.pdbx_seq_one_letter_code
_entity_poly.pdbx_strand_id
1 'polypeptide(L)'
;MVYRCYIKILIDIFVAVLSLIALMPVFGVIAVAIKWDSEGPVLFKQKRCGQYGRTFLIYKFRTMYKTAPYDRPVKELKNPEQYITRTGRVLRRTSLDELPQIFNMIKGEMSLIGPRPFLLAEGEVLAAREKAGITAVRPGITGLAQINGRNRISNDEKVVFDRKYVENICFLTDAAIFFKTIHYVIKRQDIYEGMLEEECQKLGQAPKTFRKWQEDNQ
;
A
#
# COMPACT_ATOMS: atom_id res chain seq x y z
N MET A 1 -20.94 14.27 2.86
CA MET A 1 -21.54 12.95 2.57
C MET A 1 -21.49 12.61 1.07
N VAL A 2 -21.91 13.50 0.17
CA VAL A 2 -21.94 13.28 -1.30
C VAL A 2 -20.58 12.90 -1.89
N TYR A 3 -19.49 13.58 -1.49
CA TYR A 3 -18.13 13.28 -1.96
C TYR A 3 -17.74 11.81 -1.69
N ARG A 4 -17.86 11.37 -0.43
CA ARG A 4 -17.45 10.01 -0.01
C ARG A 4 -18.24 8.91 -0.69
N CYS A 5 -19.56 9.11 -0.91
CA CYS A 5 -20.45 8.08 -1.41
C CYS A 5 -20.49 7.96 -2.94
N TYR A 6 -20.30 9.08 -3.66
CA TYR A 6 -20.49 9.10 -5.12
C TYR A 6 -19.29 9.69 -5.86
N ILE A 7 -18.90 10.92 -5.56
CA ILE A 7 -17.88 11.65 -6.33
C ILE A 7 -16.53 10.92 -6.29
N LYS A 8 -16.11 10.50 -5.09
CA LYS A 8 -14.85 9.77 -4.89
C LYS A 8 -14.82 8.46 -5.69
N ILE A 9 -15.94 7.75 -5.76
CA ILE A 9 -16.03 6.49 -6.53
C ILE A 9 -15.81 6.74 -8.01
N LEU A 10 -16.47 7.78 -8.56
CA LEU A 10 -16.35 8.16 -9.96
C LEU A 10 -14.91 8.60 -10.29
N ILE A 11 -14.30 9.42 -9.43
CA ILE A 11 -12.90 9.83 -9.58
C ILE A 11 -11.98 8.61 -9.55
N ASP A 12 -12.14 7.70 -8.60
CA ASP A 12 -11.33 6.49 -8.47
C ASP A 12 -11.38 5.64 -9.74
N ILE A 13 -12.58 5.39 -10.27
CA ILE A 13 -12.77 4.59 -11.49
C ILE A 13 -12.17 5.31 -12.69
N PHE A 14 -12.44 6.62 -12.85
CA PHE A 14 -11.92 7.42 -13.95
C PHE A 14 -10.39 7.42 -13.98
N VAL A 15 -9.76 7.70 -12.83
CA VAL A 15 -8.30 7.67 -12.68
C VAL A 15 -7.76 6.26 -12.96
N ALA A 16 -8.43 5.20 -12.48
CA ALA A 16 -7.99 3.84 -12.70
C ALA A 16 -8.01 3.46 -14.19
N VAL A 17 -9.08 3.80 -14.91
CA VAL A 17 -9.21 3.53 -16.36
C VAL A 17 -8.16 4.28 -17.15
N LEU A 18 -7.99 5.59 -16.90
CA LEU A 18 -6.95 6.38 -17.57
C LEU A 18 -5.54 5.85 -17.29
N SER A 19 -5.26 5.52 -16.01
CA SER A 19 -3.97 4.95 -15.62
C SER A 19 -3.73 3.60 -16.29
N LEU A 20 -4.74 2.74 -16.40
CA LEU A 20 -4.61 1.44 -17.06
C LEU A 20 -4.25 1.61 -18.54
N ILE A 21 -4.93 2.51 -19.26
CA ILE A 21 -4.66 2.77 -20.67
C ILE A 21 -3.23 3.31 -20.86
N ALA A 22 -2.85 4.32 -20.06
CA ALA A 22 -1.53 4.96 -20.16
C ALA A 22 -0.38 4.01 -19.79
N LEU A 23 -0.59 3.12 -18.81
CA LEU A 23 0.45 2.22 -18.30
C LEU A 23 0.45 0.84 -18.97
N MET A 24 -0.44 0.56 -19.95
CA MET A 24 -0.50 -0.73 -20.64
C MET A 24 0.85 -1.17 -21.24
N PRO A 25 1.63 -0.32 -21.92
CA PRO A 25 2.96 -0.71 -22.40
C PRO A 25 3.91 -1.08 -21.26
N VAL A 26 3.85 -0.35 -20.14
CA VAL A 26 4.67 -0.61 -18.96
C VAL A 26 4.32 -1.97 -18.35
N PHE A 27 3.03 -2.32 -18.29
CA PHE A 27 2.58 -3.64 -17.85
C PHE A 27 3.17 -4.76 -18.73
N GLY A 28 3.20 -4.57 -20.06
CA GLY A 28 3.79 -5.53 -20.99
C GLY A 28 5.29 -5.73 -20.73
N VAL A 29 6.05 -4.65 -20.61
CA VAL A 29 7.50 -4.71 -20.34
C VAL A 29 7.78 -5.40 -19.00
N ILE A 30 7.05 -5.04 -17.93
CA ILE A 30 7.20 -5.67 -16.61
C ILE A 30 6.84 -7.16 -16.67
N ALA A 31 5.78 -7.53 -17.38
CA ALA A 31 5.36 -8.93 -17.51
C ALA A 31 6.44 -9.79 -18.19
N VAL A 32 7.06 -9.28 -19.25
CA VAL A 32 8.17 -9.94 -19.96
C VAL A 32 9.37 -10.06 -19.01
N ALA A 33 9.77 -8.99 -18.33
CA ALA A 33 10.89 -8.99 -17.39
C ALA A 33 10.70 -10.01 -16.26
N ILE A 34 9.50 -10.12 -15.68
CA ILE A 34 9.19 -11.12 -14.64
C ILE A 34 9.30 -12.55 -15.17
N LYS A 35 8.85 -12.80 -16.41
CA LYS A 35 8.90 -14.13 -17.03
C LYS A 35 10.32 -14.56 -17.36
N TRP A 36 11.18 -13.63 -17.75
CA TRP A 36 12.61 -13.93 -17.99
C TRP A 36 13.40 -14.16 -16.71
N ASP A 37 13.05 -13.47 -15.62
CA ASP A 37 13.80 -13.52 -14.36
C ASP A 37 13.46 -14.78 -13.51
N SER A 38 12.24 -15.29 -13.59
CA SER A 38 11.82 -16.45 -12.79
C SER A 38 10.57 -17.13 -13.34
N GLU A 39 10.45 -18.44 -13.09
CA GLU A 39 9.28 -19.23 -13.45
C GLU A 39 8.03 -18.86 -12.63
N GLY A 40 6.87 -18.89 -13.28
CA GLY A 40 5.58 -18.76 -12.63
C GLY A 40 4.68 -17.63 -13.18
N PRO A 41 3.57 -17.33 -12.50
CA PRO A 41 2.62 -16.31 -12.95
C PRO A 41 3.23 -14.91 -12.83
N VAL A 42 2.83 -13.98 -13.72
CA VAL A 42 3.24 -12.57 -13.69
C VAL A 42 2.63 -11.87 -12.48
N LEU A 43 1.37 -12.18 -12.17
CA LEU A 43 0.62 -11.57 -11.09
C LEU A 43 0.67 -12.44 -9.83
N PHE A 44 0.94 -11.81 -8.72
CA PHE A 44 0.74 -12.32 -7.38
C PHE A 44 -0.64 -11.90 -6.88
N LYS A 45 -1.33 -12.82 -6.20
CA LYS A 45 -2.67 -12.61 -5.63
C LYS A 45 -2.66 -13.02 -4.17
N GLN A 46 -3.20 -12.17 -3.29
CA GLN A 46 -3.25 -12.46 -1.85
C GLN A 46 -4.56 -11.94 -1.25
N LYS A 47 -5.13 -12.71 -0.33
CA LYS A 47 -6.35 -12.31 0.38
C LYS A 47 -6.05 -11.16 1.35
N ARG A 48 -6.88 -10.13 1.31
CA ARG A 48 -6.81 -8.95 2.17
C ARG A 48 -8.17 -8.60 2.74
N CYS A 49 -8.16 -7.90 3.87
CA CYS A 49 -9.37 -7.32 4.43
C CYS A 49 -9.72 -6.03 3.69
N GLY A 50 -10.94 -5.95 3.18
CA GLY A 50 -11.51 -4.82 2.45
C GLY A 50 -12.59 -4.08 3.24
N GLN A 51 -13.45 -3.36 2.50
CA GLN A 51 -14.55 -2.60 3.08
C GLN A 51 -15.54 -3.52 3.83
N TYR A 52 -15.99 -3.09 5.00
CA TYR A 52 -16.90 -3.85 5.89
C TYR A 52 -16.38 -5.24 6.27
N GLY A 53 -15.07 -5.42 6.34
CA GLY A 53 -14.46 -6.70 6.67
C GLY A 53 -14.52 -7.75 5.53
N ARG A 54 -15.03 -7.41 4.36
CA ARG A 54 -15.12 -8.33 3.23
C ARG A 54 -13.75 -8.67 2.70
N THR A 55 -13.47 -9.95 2.48
CA THR A 55 -12.21 -10.40 1.91
C THR A 55 -12.19 -10.18 0.40
N PHE A 56 -11.09 -9.64 -0.12
CA PHE A 56 -10.84 -9.54 -1.55
C PHE A 56 -9.43 -10.00 -1.91
N LEU A 57 -9.16 -10.22 -3.21
CA LEU A 57 -7.84 -10.59 -3.73
C LEU A 57 -7.12 -9.34 -4.24
N ILE A 58 -6.09 -8.89 -3.53
CA ILE A 58 -5.22 -7.83 -4.03
C ILE A 58 -4.32 -8.37 -5.16
N TYR A 59 -4.13 -7.58 -6.22
CA TYR A 59 -3.24 -7.89 -7.33
C TYR A 59 -1.94 -7.10 -7.22
N LYS A 60 -0.82 -7.80 -7.40
CA LYS A 60 0.51 -7.19 -7.51
C LYS A 60 1.31 -7.90 -8.60
N PHE A 61 2.34 -7.26 -9.13
CA PHE A 61 3.35 -8.00 -9.87
C PHE A 61 4.13 -8.90 -8.93
N ARG A 62 4.50 -10.08 -9.41
CA ARG A 62 5.32 -11.02 -8.64
C ARG A 62 6.73 -10.47 -8.48
N THR A 63 7.18 -10.35 -7.23
CA THR A 63 8.52 -9.87 -6.85
C THR A 63 9.34 -10.93 -6.14
N MET A 64 8.76 -12.08 -5.84
CA MET A 64 9.40 -13.19 -5.11
C MET A 64 9.31 -14.49 -5.90
N TYR A 65 10.26 -15.38 -5.66
CA TYR A 65 10.22 -16.76 -6.19
C TYR A 65 9.00 -17.51 -5.66
N LYS A 66 8.56 -18.54 -6.38
CA LYS A 66 7.43 -19.41 -5.98
C LYS A 66 7.66 -20.13 -4.64
N THR A 67 8.91 -20.32 -4.25
CA THR A 67 9.30 -20.95 -3.00
C THR A 67 9.12 -20.06 -1.77
N ALA A 68 8.84 -18.77 -1.96
CA ALA A 68 8.62 -17.85 -0.86
C ALA A 68 7.31 -18.16 -0.12
N PRO A 69 7.30 -18.15 1.22
CA PRO A 69 6.05 -18.20 1.99
C PRO A 69 5.20 -16.97 1.68
N TYR A 70 3.94 -17.16 1.31
CA TYR A 70 3.02 -16.08 0.87
C TYR A 70 1.85 -15.83 1.83
N ASP A 71 1.74 -16.62 2.87
CA ASP A 71 0.69 -16.57 3.90
C ASP A 71 1.01 -15.65 5.08
N ARG A 72 2.23 -15.13 5.14
CA ARG A 72 2.78 -14.32 6.24
C ARG A 72 3.24 -12.94 5.76
N PRO A 73 3.28 -11.94 6.66
CA PRO A 73 3.96 -10.68 6.41
C PRO A 73 5.44 -10.90 6.08
N VAL A 74 5.97 -10.17 5.09
CA VAL A 74 7.40 -10.29 4.68
C VAL A 74 8.36 -10.03 5.84
N LYS A 75 8.00 -9.14 6.77
CA LYS A 75 8.77 -8.84 7.98
C LYS A 75 8.95 -10.01 8.95
N GLU A 76 8.12 -11.04 8.84
CA GLU A 76 8.21 -12.25 9.67
C GLU A 76 9.06 -13.35 9.03
N LEU A 77 9.52 -13.15 7.80
CA LEU A 77 10.37 -14.11 7.10
C LEU A 77 11.82 -13.98 7.58
N LYS A 78 12.44 -15.14 7.87
CA LYS A 78 13.89 -15.19 8.07
C LYS A 78 14.56 -14.97 6.71
N ASN A 79 15.44 -13.97 6.60
CA ASN A 79 16.19 -13.63 5.38
C ASN A 79 15.27 -13.42 4.14
N PRO A 80 14.33 -12.45 4.17
CA PRO A 80 13.37 -12.24 3.09
C PRO A 80 14.04 -11.92 1.74
N GLU A 81 15.26 -11.38 1.74
CA GLU A 81 16.03 -11.01 0.55
C GLU A 81 16.33 -12.22 -0.37
N GLN A 82 16.52 -13.42 0.19
CA GLN A 82 16.78 -14.63 -0.59
C GLN A 82 15.60 -15.04 -1.49
N TYR A 83 14.39 -14.60 -1.15
CA TYR A 83 13.19 -14.92 -1.91
C TYR A 83 12.89 -13.86 -2.98
N ILE A 84 13.55 -12.68 -2.95
CA ILE A 84 13.26 -11.57 -3.87
C ILE A 84 14.04 -11.78 -5.17
N THR A 85 13.30 -11.77 -6.31
CA THR A 85 13.91 -11.88 -7.63
C THR A 85 14.67 -10.61 -8.01
N ARG A 86 15.52 -10.63 -9.04
CA ARG A 86 16.26 -9.45 -9.51
C ARG A 86 15.30 -8.36 -9.99
N THR A 87 14.35 -8.72 -10.86
CA THR A 87 13.27 -7.83 -11.30
C THR A 87 12.41 -7.37 -10.13
N GLY A 88 12.08 -8.28 -9.19
CA GLY A 88 11.31 -7.97 -7.99
C GLY A 88 11.94 -6.90 -7.11
N ARG A 89 13.26 -6.89 -7.00
CA ARG A 89 14.00 -5.85 -6.25
C ARG A 89 13.80 -4.46 -6.88
N VAL A 90 13.87 -4.38 -8.20
CA VAL A 90 13.62 -3.11 -8.92
C VAL A 90 12.16 -2.67 -8.74
N LEU A 91 11.19 -3.58 -8.94
CA LEU A 91 9.77 -3.29 -8.82
C LEU A 91 9.41 -2.77 -7.42
N ARG A 92 9.92 -3.41 -6.35
CA ARG A 92 9.71 -2.97 -4.97
C ARG A 92 10.33 -1.59 -4.70
N ARG A 93 11.55 -1.36 -5.16
CA ARG A 93 12.24 -0.06 -5.00
C ARG A 93 11.55 1.09 -5.71
N THR A 94 10.78 0.81 -6.74
CA THR A 94 10.03 1.79 -7.53
C THR A 94 8.53 1.80 -7.22
N SER A 95 8.05 0.89 -6.35
CA SER A 95 6.63 0.62 -6.06
C SER A 95 5.80 0.25 -7.31
N LEU A 96 6.45 -0.12 -8.40
CA LEU A 96 5.77 -0.57 -9.62
C LEU A 96 5.09 -1.93 -9.45
N ASP A 97 5.49 -2.72 -8.45
CA ASP A 97 4.82 -3.98 -8.11
C ASP A 97 3.36 -3.78 -7.71
N GLU A 98 2.96 -2.62 -7.25
CA GLU A 98 1.61 -2.31 -6.81
C GLU A 98 0.69 -1.82 -7.95
N LEU A 99 1.21 -1.55 -9.15
CA LEU A 99 0.39 -1.09 -10.30
C LEU A 99 -0.82 -1.98 -10.62
N PRO A 100 -0.77 -3.33 -10.51
CA PRO A 100 -1.94 -4.16 -10.78
C PRO A 100 -3.12 -3.94 -9.82
N GLN A 101 -2.95 -3.20 -8.71
CA GLN A 101 -4.07 -2.81 -7.84
C GLN A 101 -5.07 -1.88 -8.57
N ILE A 102 -4.69 -1.31 -9.72
CA ILE A 102 -5.61 -0.61 -10.62
C ILE A 102 -6.81 -1.51 -10.99
N PHE A 103 -6.61 -2.80 -11.16
CA PHE A 103 -7.72 -3.76 -11.40
C PHE A 103 -8.66 -3.87 -10.20
N ASN A 104 -8.13 -3.77 -8.96
CA ASN A 104 -8.97 -3.75 -7.76
C ASN A 104 -9.79 -2.46 -7.66
N MET A 105 -9.22 -1.32 -8.11
CA MET A 105 -9.97 -0.06 -8.17
C MET A 105 -11.14 -0.14 -9.18
N ILE A 106 -10.89 -0.66 -10.38
CA ILE A 106 -11.92 -0.83 -11.41
C ILE A 106 -13.04 -1.77 -10.93
N LYS A 107 -12.70 -2.81 -10.16
CA LYS A 107 -13.68 -3.71 -9.52
C LYS A 107 -14.43 -3.08 -8.34
N GLY A 108 -14.04 -1.87 -7.89
CA GLY A 108 -14.62 -1.23 -6.72
C GLY A 108 -14.19 -1.81 -5.38
N GLU A 109 -13.19 -2.70 -5.35
CA GLU A 109 -12.63 -3.32 -4.14
C GLU A 109 -11.67 -2.37 -3.41
N MET A 110 -11.05 -1.45 -4.15
CA MET A 110 -10.10 -0.46 -3.64
C MET A 110 -10.42 0.95 -4.16
N SER A 111 -9.84 1.93 -3.50
CA SER A 111 -9.82 3.35 -3.85
C SER A 111 -8.37 3.79 -4.12
N LEU A 112 -8.18 4.91 -4.79
CA LEU A 112 -6.84 5.51 -4.93
C LEU A 112 -6.29 5.91 -3.55
N ILE A 113 -7.10 6.61 -2.76
CA ILE A 113 -6.76 7.10 -1.42
C ILE A 113 -7.62 6.38 -0.38
N GLY A 114 -6.98 5.78 0.61
CA GLY A 114 -7.66 5.08 1.71
C GLY A 114 -6.69 4.35 2.63
N PRO A 115 -7.19 3.74 3.70
CA PRO A 115 -6.40 2.90 4.59
C PRO A 115 -5.78 1.71 3.84
N ARG A 116 -4.50 1.39 4.11
CA ARG A 116 -3.84 0.25 3.45
C ARG A 116 -4.51 -1.08 3.83
N PRO A 117 -4.79 -2.01 2.89
CA PRO A 117 -5.41 -3.29 3.23
C PRO A 117 -4.43 -4.21 3.96
N PHE A 118 -4.83 -4.74 5.12
CA PHE A 118 -4.04 -5.66 5.95
C PHE A 118 -4.28 -7.12 5.55
N LEU A 119 -3.32 -8.00 5.93
CA LEU A 119 -3.47 -9.44 5.82
C LEU A 119 -4.55 -9.94 6.79
N LEU A 120 -5.25 -11.01 6.43
CA LEU A 120 -6.21 -11.65 7.33
C LEU A 120 -5.52 -12.23 8.59
N ALA A 121 -4.24 -12.59 8.47
CA ALA A 121 -3.43 -13.07 9.60
C ALA A 121 -3.12 -11.98 10.66
N GLU A 122 -3.28 -10.69 10.32
CA GLU A 122 -3.03 -9.57 11.24
C GLU A 122 -4.30 -9.25 12.07
N GLY A 123 -4.87 -10.26 12.75
CA GLY A 123 -6.17 -10.18 13.43
C GLY A 123 -6.30 -9.09 14.47
N GLU A 124 -5.27 -8.84 15.29
CA GLU A 124 -5.28 -7.79 16.32
C GLU A 124 -5.46 -6.40 15.72
N VAL A 125 -4.72 -6.08 14.65
CA VAL A 125 -4.82 -4.80 13.95
C VAL A 125 -6.17 -4.67 13.25
N LEU A 126 -6.68 -5.77 12.67
CA LEU A 126 -8.00 -5.78 12.03
C LEU A 126 -9.10 -5.49 13.04
N ALA A 127 -9.06 -6.10 14.23
CA ALA A 127 -10.02 -5.85 15.30
C ALA A 127 -9.97 -4.39 15.80
N ALA A 128 -8.75 -3.83 15.97
CA ALA A 128 -8.58 -2.43 16.34
C ALA A 128 -9.16 -1.48 15.28
N ARG A 129 -8.96 -1.77 13.98
CA ARG A 129 -9.49 -0.97 12.87
C ARG A 129 -11.02 -1.06 12.76
N GLU A 130 -11.59 -2.23 12.99
CA GLU A 130 -13.03 -2.42 13.02
C GLU A 130 -13.67 -1.60 14.14
N LYS A 131 -13.11 -1.70 15.36
CA LYS A 131 -13.54 -0.90 16.53
C LYS A 131 -13.42 0.61 16.27
N ALA A 132 -12.41 1.04 15.52
CA ALA A 132 -12.21 2.44 15.14
C ALA A 132 -13.06 2.89 13.92
N GLY A 133 -13.91 2.01 13.36
CA GLY A 133 -14.76 2.33 12.20
C GLY A 133 -14.02 2.49 10.88
N ILE A 134 -12.74 2.10 10.80
CA ILE A 134 -11.89 2.26 9.63
C ILE A 134 -12.34 1.34 8.48
N THR A 135 -12.89 0.18 8.81
CA THR A 135 -13.38 -0.79 7.83
C THR A 135 -14.61 -0.30 7.03
N ALA A 136 -15.24 0.79 7.46
CA ALA A 136 -16.40 1.37 6.76
C ALA A 136 -16.05 2.01 5.40
N VAL A 137 -14.76 2.14 5.07
CA VAL A 137 -14.28 2.69 3.78
C VAL A 137 -13.52 1.66 2.98
N ARG A 138 -13.45 1.86 1.65
CA ARG A 138 -12.61 1.03 0.79
C ARG A 138 -11.13 1.25 1.12
N PRO A 139 -10.32 0.18 1.14
CA PRO A 139 -8.88 0.33 1.28
C PRO A 139 -8.29 1.09 0.08
N GLY A 140 -7.17 1.79 0.32
CA GLY A 140 -6.49 2.60 -0.67
C GLY A 140 -5.17 2.00 -1.16
N ILE A 141 -4.77 2.41 -2.37
CA ILE A 141 -3.39 2.19 -2.88
C ILE A 141 -2.42 3.01 -2.03
N THR A 142 -2.77 4.26 -1.76
CA THR A 142 -2.07 5.12 -0.81
C THR A 142 -3.02 5.72 0.20
N GLY A 143 -2.51 6.34 1.26
CA GLY A 143 -3.33 6.90 2.33
C GLY A 143 -2.51 7.65 3.37
N LEU A 144 -3.19 8.17 4.39
CA LEU A 144 -2.58 9.04 5.37
C LEU A 144 -1.44 8.35 6.15
N ALA A 145 -1.62 7.09 6.53
CA ALA A 145 -0.58 6.31 7.20
C ALA A 145 0.66 6.08 6.31
N GLN A 146 0.44 5.84 5.00
CA GLN A 146 1.54 5.59 4.06
C GLN A 146 2.42 6.83 3.86
N ILE A 147 1.85 8.04 3.82
CA ILE A 147 2.61 9.29 3.68
C ILE A 147 3.20 9.82 5.01
N ASN A 148 2.91 9.17 6.14
CA ASN A 148 3.42 9.56 7.46
C ASN A 148 4.33 8.50 8.10
N GLY A 149 4.98 7.65 7.30
CA GLY A 149 6.00 6.72 7.76
C GLY A 149 5.85 5.28 7.29
N ARG A 150 4.75 4.93 6.58
CA ARG A 150 4.56 3.63 5.90
C ARG A 150 4.91 2.43 6.79
N ASN A 151 6.12 1.86 6.63
CA ASN A 151 6.58 0.69 7.39
C ASN A 151 7.37 1.05 8.67
N ARG A 152 7.68 2.35 8.88
CA ARG A 152 8.42 2.84 10.04
C ARG A 152 7.53 3.13 11.24
N ILE A 153 6.23 3.24 11.04
CA ILE A 153 5.26 3.47 12.11
C ILE A 153 4.66 2.15 12.60
N SER A 154 4.36 2.11 13.89
CA SER A 154 3.70 0.97 14.54
C SER A 154 2.30 0.71 13.97
N ASN A 155 1.74 -0.45 14.27
CA ASN A 155 0.37 -0.76 13.85
C ASN A 155 -0.65 0.16 14.54
N ASP A 156 -0.41 0.56 15.80
CA ASP A 156 -1.27 1.48 16.54
C ASP A 156 -1.26 2.88 15.90
N GLU A 157 -0.09 3.39 15.53
CA GLU A 157 0.03 4.65 14.81
C GLU A 157 -0.68 4.61 13.45
N LYS A 158 -0.62 3.48 12.73
CA LYS A 158 -1.39 3.28 11.48
C LYS A 158 -2.88 3.38 11.74
N VAL A 159 -3.39 2.78 12.82
CA VAL A 159 -4.81 2.87 13.20
C VAL A 159 -5.19 4.32 13.49
N VAL A 160 -4.36 5.08 14.19
CA VAL A 160 -4.61 6.51 14.48
C VAL A 160 -4.68 7.34 13.18
N PHE A 161 -3.71 7.19 12.28
CA PHE A 161 -3.72 7.91 11.00
C PHE A 161 -4.89 7.50 10.10
N ASP A 162 -5.20 6.21 10.02
CA ASP A 162 -6.29 5.70 9.22
C ASP A 162 -7.65 6.19 9.75
N ARG A 163 -7.84 6.23 11.08
CA ARG A 163 -9.02 6.81 11.71
C ARG A 163 -9.15 8.31 11.38
N LYS A 164 -8.07 9.09 11.56
CA LYS A 164 -8.05 10.51 11.21
C LYS A 164 -8.45 10.74 9.75
N TYR A 165 -7.99 9.88 8.84
CA TYR A 165 -8.40 9.95 7.44
C TYR A 165 -9.90 9.71 7.28
N VAL A 166 -10.45 8.64 7.90
CA VAL A 166 -11.87 8.26 7.77
C VAL A 166 -12.80 9.36 8.29
N GLU A 167 -12.40 10.05 9.37
CA GLU A 167 -13.14 11.18 9.96
C GLU A 167 -13.12 12.43 9.06
N ASN A 168 -12.07 12.60 8.22
CA ASN A 168 -11.83 13.81 7.43
C ASN A 168 -11.82 13.57 5.91
N ILE A 169 -12.57 12.59 5.41
CA ILE A 169 -12.65 12.30 3.97
C ILE A 169 -13.30 13.46 3.22
N CYS A 170 -12.51 14.18 2.43
CA CYS A 170 -12.98 15.17 1.49
C CYS A 170 -12.00 15.26 0.30
N PHE A 171 -12.40 15.98 -0.75
CA PHE A 171 -11.58 16.14 -1.96
C PHE A 171 -10.20 16.75 -1.66
N LEU A 172 -10.15 17.77 -0.80
CA LEU A 172 -8.88 18.43 -0.46
C LEU A 172 -7.93 17.51 0.30
N THR A 173 -8.44 16.70 1.23
CA THR A 173 -7.67 15.69 1.94
C THR A 173 -7.10 14.64 0.97
N ASP A 174 -7.93 14.14 0.06
CA ASP A 174 -7.50 13.16 -0.95
C ASP A 174 -6.45 13.76 -1.90
N ALA A 175 -6.66 14.97 -2.37
CA ALA A 175 -5.71 15.69 -3.22
C ALA A 175 -4.36 15.91 -2.50
N ALA A 176 -4.39 16.35 -1.24
CA ALA A 176 -3.18 16.56 -0.44
C ALA A 176 -2.38 15.25 -0.27
N ILE A 177 -3.07 14.14 0.03
CA ILE A 177 -2.43 12.82 0.15
C ILE A 177 -1.84 12.39 -1.20
N PHE A 178 -2.57 12.59 -2.30
CA PHE A 178 -2.12 12.25 -3.65
C PHE A 178 -0.81 12.96 -4.01
N PHE A 179 -0.76 14.28 -3.89
CA PHE A 179 0.44 15.05 -4.22
C PHE A 179 1.62 14.73 -3.29
N LYS A 180 1.35 14.51 -1.99
CA LYS A 180 2.38 14.03 -1.07
C LYS A 180 2.90 12.65 -1.48
N THR A 181 2.04 11.72 -1.91
CA THR A 181 2.46 10.41 -2.38
C THR A 181 3.40 10.52 -3.57
N ILE A 182 3.07 11.35 -4.58
CA ILE A 182 3.94 11.59 -5.73
C ILE A 182 5.32 12.09 -5.27
N HIS A 183 5.34 13.08 -4.38
CA HIS A 183 6.58 13.62 -3.82
C HIS A 183 7.42 12.55 -3.11
N TYR A 184 6.79 11.67 -2.30
CA TYR A 184 7.48 10.57 -1.61
C TYR A 184 8.04 9.53 -2.59
N VAL A 185 7.27 9.16 -3.62
CA VAL A 185 7.71 8.20 -4.64
C VAL A 185 8.89 8.76 -5.44
N ILE A 186 8.84 10.03 -5.85
CA ILE A 186 9.94 10.68 -6.60
C ILE A 186 11.20 10.79 -5.74
N LYS A 187 11.07 11.19 -4.47
CA LYS A 187 12.21 11.29 -3.54
C LYS A 187 12.70 9.93 -3.03
N ARG A 188 12.04 8.83 -3.38
CA ARG A 188 12.33 7.48 -2.89
C ARG A 188 12.42 7.41 -1.36
N GLN A 189 11.69 8.26 -0.66
CA GLN A 189 11.61 8.25 0.80
C GLN A 189 10.80 7.02 1.24
N ASP A 190 11.34 6.27 2.21
CA ASP A 190 10.66 5.14 2.88
C ASP A 190 10.25 3.94 2.00
N ILE A 191 10.90 3.74 0.84
CA ILE A 191 10.63 2.61 -0.07
C ILE A 191 11.46 1.36 0.33
N TYR A 192 11.76 1.20 1.60
CA TYR A 192 12.50 0.02 2.09
C TYR A 192 11.54 -1.05 2.61
N GLU A 193 10.90 -1.81 1.72
CA GLU A 193 10.35 -3.11 2.09
C GLU A 193 11.49 -4.15 2.03
N GLY A 194 12.05 -4.50 3.18
CA GLY A 194 13.02 -5.59 3.30
C GLY A 194 14.42 -5.24 3.80
N MET A 195 14.75 -3.99 4.06
CA MET A 195 15.98 -3.69 4.79
C MET A 195 15.78 -3.95 6.29
N LEU A 196 16.70 -4.69 6.87
CA LEU A 196 16.74 -5.00 8.30
C LEU A 196 16.73 -3.70 9.12
N GLU A 197 16.04 -3.68 10.26
CA GLU A 197 16.02 -2.57 11.24
C GLU A 197 17.43 -2.11 11.63
N GLU A 198 18.44 -2.98 11.56
CA GLU A 198 19.84 -2.68 11.80
C GLU A 198 20.46 -1.67 10.80
N GLU A 199 20.05 -1.67 9.54
CA GLU A 199 20.52 -0.68 8.56
C GLU A 199 19.84 0.68 8.75
N CYS A 200 18.59 0.70 9.20
CA CYS A 200 17.88 1.94 9.54
C CYS A 200 18.51 2.62 10.77
N GLN A 201 18.96 1.84 11.78
CA GLN A 201 19.69 2.36 12.94
C GLN A 201 21.07 2.89 12.57
N LYS A 202 21.79 2.28 11.63
CA LYS A 202 23.10 2.75 11.15
C LYS A 202 23.03 4.08 10.41
N LEU A 203 21.89 4.42 9.79
CA LEU A 203 21.69 5.67 9.08
C LEU A 203 21.18 6.83 9.97
N GLY A 204 21.02 6.62 11.28
CA GLY A 204 20.69 7.68 12.24
C GLY A 204 19.34 8.37 12.03
N GLN A 205 18.41 7.75 11.28
CA GLN A 205 17.13 8.33 10.93
C GLN A 205 15.99 7.71 11.75
N ALA A 206 15.96 8.03 13.06
CA ALA A 206 14.71 7.85 13.82
C ALA A 206 13.64 8.83 13.29
N PRO A 207 12.39 8.39 13.09
CA PRO A 207 11.36 9.26 12.52
C PRO A 207 11.02 10.40 13.48
N LYS A 208 11.45 11.62 13.15
CA LYS A 208 11.11 12.86 13.88
C LYS A 208 9.64 13.28 13.73
N THR A 209 8.86 12.55 12.90
CA THR A 209 7.55 12.99 12.42
C THR A 209 6.42 12.86 13.44
N PHE A 210 6.44 11.85 14.30
CA PHE A 210 5.34 11.66 15.27
C PHE A 210 5.50 12.56 16.51
N ARG A 211 6.73 12.72 17.02
CA ARG A 211 7.01 13.65 18.14
C ARG A 211 6.65 15.08 17.77
N LYS A 212 7.06 15.53 16.59
CA LYS A 212 6.74 16.89 16.11
C LYS A 212 5.25 17.09 15.92
N TRP A 213 4.52 16.05 15.50
CA TRP A 213 3.06 16.14 15.37
C TRP A 213 2.34 16.21 16.73
N GLN A 214 2.84 15.53 17.77
CA GLN A 214 2.32 15.64 19.13
C GLN A 214 2.56 17.03 19.72
N GLU A 215 3.73 17.63 19.43
CA GLU A 215 4.09 18.98 19.86
C GLU A 215 3.27 20.07 19.14
N ASP A 216 2.95 19.87 17.85
CA ASP A 216 2.20 20.83 17.03
C ASP A 216 0.66 20.76 17.28
N ASN A 217 0.14 19.79 18.05
CA ASN A 217 -1.29 19.57 18.28
C ASN A 217 -1.68 19.40 19.77
N GLN A 218 -0.80 19.81 20.71
CA GLN A 218 -1.13 20.13 22.11
C GLN A 218 -1.37 21.62 22.27
#